data_9ff7acd2356504a225cce3ede4a25939
#
_entry.id   9ff7acd2356504a225cce3ede4a25939
#
_cell.length_a   1.000
_cell.length_b   1.000
_cell.length_c   1.000
_cell.angle_alpha   90.00
_cell.angle_beta   90.00
_cell.angle_gamma   90.00
#
_symmetry.space_group_name_H-M   'P 1'
#
loop_
_entity.id
_entity.type
_entity.pdbx_description
1 polymer ?
#
loop_
_entity_poly.entity_id
_entity_poly.type
_entity_poly.pdbx_seq_one_letter_code
_entity_poly.pdbx_strand_id
1 'polypeptide(L)'
;MKKLIFLAAIFTLVFITISATIDKTATNLKDNFVFGDPEIASIEELTFGPEGVLFLGDTKNAAIYALDTRDVEEKNSAGDISIDGFDEKVAAALGSTPENIKISDMAVNPLSKTVYFSVTVTDGTPVLLKLNGDKLENVSLKSVSYSKIMLQDPVAVDAKDRRERPLRIWAISDLKYHNGKVLVSGLSNKEFGSTFRSIPFPFTDAQNYASLEIWHAAHGQFETHSPIKAFDVINLENKDYLMASYTCTPLVLFPLDELKDGAHSKGRTVAELGAGNSPLDMISYEKEGKQYFLMSNSNRPVMRIKYETIANFKDDITESVDEAYVAKGVAYDNLPFPYVLQMDKLDEGNVVYIQRTADGDMVLKSRTTKWM
;
A
#
# COMPACT_ATOMS: atom_id res chain seq x y z
N MET A 1 47.26 4.85 80.95
CA MET A 1 46.96 5.46 79.66
C MET A 1 46.71 4.34 78.67
N LYS A 2 45.43 4.00 78.44
CA LYS A 2 45.07 2.88 77.58
C LYS A 2 44.68 3.45 76.19
N LYS A 3 45.38 3.00 75.12
CA LYS A 3 45.08 3.34 73.74
C LYS A 3 43.98 2.42 73.26
N LEU A 4 42.85 3.01 72.86
CA LEU A 4 41.74 2.32 72.20
C LEU A 4 42.08 2.28 70.69
N ILE A 5 42.16 1.08 70.11
CA ILE A 5 42.28 0.88 68.66
C ILE A 5 40.86 0.63 68.14
N PHE A 6 40.37 1.56 67.28
CA PHE A 6 39.11 1.36 66.55
C PHE A 6 39.41 0.59 65.26
N LEU A 7 38.85 -0.59 65.12
CA LEU A 7 38.88 -1.39 63.91
C LEU A 7 37.63 -1.03 63.08
N ALA A 8 37.84 -0.31 61.97
CA ALA A 8 36.77 -0.03 61.02
C ALA A 8 36.66 -1.20 60.02
N ALA A 9 35.60 -1.97 60.09
CA ALA A 9 35.28 -2.99 59.10
C ALA A 9 34.55 -2.33 57.93
N ILE A 10 35.21 -2.30 56.78
CA ILE A 10 34.59 -1.85 55.50
C ILE A 10 33.84 -3.04 54.94
N PHE A 11 32.49 -2.97 54.95
CA PHE A 11 31.64 -3.90 54.24
C PHE A 11 31.50 -3.43 52.78
N THR A 12 32.21 -4.10 51.87
CA THR A 12 32.06 -3.87 50.44
C THR A 12 30.86 -4.67 49.93
N LEU A 13 29.75 -3.97 49.65
CA LEU A 13 28.57 -4.57 49.06
C LEU A 13 28.80 -4.70 47.56
N VAL A 14 29.08 -5.90 47.08
CA VAL A 14 29.16 -6.20 45.66
C VAL A 14 27.73 -6.35 45.13
N PHE A 15 27.25 -5.33 44.42
CA PHE A 15 26.03 -5.44 43.62
C PHE A 15 26.34 -6.23 42.34
N ILE A 16 25.96 -7.49 42.30
CA ILE A 16 25.93 -8.26 41.05
C ILE A 16 24.64 -7.85 40.33
N THR A 17 24.75 -6.94 39.36
CA THR A 17 23.69 -6.67 38.38
C THR A 17 23.64 -7.83 37.40
N ILE A 18 22.69 -8.74 37.59
CA ILE A 18 22.31 -9.73 36.57
C ILE A 18 21.55 -8.96 35.50
N SER A 19 22.25 -8.55 34.43
CA SER A 19 21.61 -8.12 33.20
C SER A 19 20.99 -9.36 32.54
N ALA A 20 19.71 -9.59 32.76
CA ALA A 20 18.96 -10.52 31.94
C ALA A 20 18.90 -9.93 30.52
N THR A 21 19.77 -10.36 29.65
CA THR A 21 19.57 -10.22 28.21
C THR A 21 18.34 -11.04 27.88
N ILE A 22 17.20 -10.38 27.70
CA ILE A 22 16.06 -10.97 27.03
C ILE A 22 16.53 -11.12 25.57
N ASP A 23 17.04 -12.31 25.22
CA ASP A 23 17.13 -12.72 23.84
C ASP A 23 15.70 -12.61 23.26
N LYS A 24 15.44 -11.53 22.51
CA LYS A 24 14.33 -11.52 21.58
C LYS A 24 14.66 -12.61 20.58
N THR A 25 14.18 -13.85 20.82
CA THR A 25 14.12 -14.85 19.78
C THR A 25 13.45 -14.17 18.60
N ALA A 26 14.21 -13.97 17.53
CA ALA A 26 13.69 -13.41 16.30
C ALA A 26 12.52 -14.31 15.88
N THR A 27 11.31 -13.81 15.97
CA THR A 27 10.12 -14.54 15.53
C THR A 27 10.30 -14.78 14.04
N ASN A 28 10.39 -16.05 13.62
CA ASN A 28 10.45 -16.36 12.20
C ASN A 28 9.14 -15.91 11.57
N LEU A 29 9.21 -15.02 10.60
CA LEU A 29 8.02 -14.41 9.97
C LEU A 29 7.08 -15.42 9.31
N LYS A 30 7.58 -16.64 9.05
CA LYS A 30 6.86 -17.71 8.37
C LYS A 30 6.44 -18.89 9.27
N ASP A 31 6.58 -18.75 10.60
CA ASP A 31 6.27 -19.85 11.55
C ASP A 31 4.81 -20.33 11.49
N ASN A 32 3.87 -19.46 11.11
CA ASN A 32 2.45 -19.79 10.97
C ASN A 32 2.01 -20.08 9.52
N PHE A 33 2.98 -20.25 8.61
CA PHE A 33 2.65 -20.61 7.22
C PHE A 33 2.31 -22.11 7.11
N VAL A 34 1.33 -22.38 6.28
CA VAL A 34 0.94 -23.73 5.87
C VAL A 34 1.19 -23.90 4.37
N PHE A 35 1.51 -25.12 3.96
CA PHE A 35 1.70 -25.43 2.53
C PHE A 35 0.42 -26.07 1.97
N GLY A 36 -0.07 -25.53 0.84
CA GLY A 36 -1.28 -26.04 0.20
C GLY A 36 -1.90 -25.11 -0.82
N ASP A 37 -3.19 -25.30 -1.04
CA ASP A 37 -4.04 -24.41 -1.84
C ASP A 37 -4.75 -23.42 -0.91
N PRO A 38 -4.45 -22.12 -0.98
CA PRO A 38 -5.10 -21.11 -0.16
C PRO A 38 -6.55 -20.77 -0.58
N GLU A 39 -7.03 -21.32 -1.71
CA GLU A 39 -8.36 -21.05 -2.27
C GLU A 39 -8.60 -19.55 -2.53
N ILE A 40 -7.60 -18.85 -3.10
CA ILE A 40 -7.71 -17.43 -3.46
C ILE A 40 -8.74 -17.27 -4.57
N ALA A 41 -9.77 -16.46 -4.31
CA ALA A 41 -10.89 -16.24 -5.24
C ALA A 41 -10.72 -14.98 -6.10
N SER A 42 -9.92 -14.01 -5.66
CA SER A 42 -9.53 -12.83 -6.43
C SER A 42 -8.17 -12.29 -5.97
N ILE A 43 -7.50 -11.53 -6.81
CA ILE A 43 -6.31 -10.76 -6.46
C ILE A 43 -6.50 -9.36 -7.03
N GLU A 44 -6.74 -8.38 -6.17
CA GLU A 44 -6.93 -6.98 -6.59
C GLU A 44 -5.68 -6.16 -6.29
N GLU A 45 -5.11 -6.28 -5.10
CA GLU A 45 -4.01 -5.47 -4.59
C GLU A 45 -2.84 -6.35 -4.16
N LEU A 46 -1.62 -5.87 -4.38
CA LEU A 46 -0.36 -6.51 -4.05
C LEU A 46 0.55 -5.57 -3.25
N THR A 47 1.28 -6.11 -2.29
CA THR A 47 2.42 -5.41 -1.69
C THR A 47 3.44 -6.39 -1.17
N PHE A 48 4.73 -6.04 -1.24
CA PHE A 48 5.77 -6.86 -0.64
C PHE A 48 6.07 -6.44 0.80
N GLY A 49 6.32 -7.45 1.62
CA GLY A 49 6.91 -7.31 2.95
C GLY A 49 8.34 -7.82 2.98
N PRO A 50 8.86 -8.07 4.19
CA PRO A 50 10.22 -8.59 4.36
C PRO A 50 10.34 -10.04 3.86
N GLU A 51 11.58 -10.47 3.63
CA GLU A 51 11.95 -11.85 3.27
C GLU A 51 11.21 -12.40 2.03
N GLY A 52 10.86 -11.53 1.07
CA GLY A 52 10.15 -11.93 -0.14
C GLY A 52 8.72 -12.40 0.09
N VAL A 53 8.11 -12.05 1.21
CA VAL A 53 6.69 -12.31 1.46
C VAL A 53 5.85 -11.34 0.64
N LEU A 54 4.99 -11.90 -0.22
CA LEU A 54 4.02 -11.13 -0.99
C LEU A 54 2.66 -11.15 -0.29
N PHE A 55 2.14 -9.99 0.03
CA PHE A 55 0.76 -9.83 0.49
C PHE A 55 -0.15 -9.58 -0.69
N LEU A 56 -1.31 -10.23 -0.70
CA LEU A 56 -2.35 -10.01 -1.69
C LEU A 56 -3.73 -9.88 -1.03
N GLY A 57 -4.52 -8.98 -1.60
CA GLY A 57 -5.89 -8.72 -1.21
C GLY A 57 -6.89 -9.50 -2.05
N ASP A 58 -7.69 -10.35 -1.39
CA ASP A 58 -8.80 -11.07 -2.00
C ASP A 58 -10.11 -10.42 -1.57
N THR A 59 -10.67 -9.57 -2.44
CA THR A 59 -11.92 -8.85 -2.16
C THR A 59 -13.12 -9.78 -2.13
N LYS A 60 -13.13 -10.86 -2.92
CA LYS A 60 -14.23 -11.84 -2.94
C LYS A 60 -14.34 -12.56 -1.62
N ASN A 61 -13.22 -13.06 -1.08
CA ASN A 61 -13.17 -13.72 0.23
C ASN A 61 -13.10 -12.72 1.39
N ALA A 62 -12.78 -11.44 1.14
CA ALA A 62 -12.41 -10.43 2.15
C ALA A 62 -11.28 -10.93 3.05
N ALA A 63 -10.20 -11.31 2.45
CA ALA A 63 -9.03 -11.88 3.12
C ALA A 63 -7.74 -11.24 2.63
N ILE A 64 -6.73 -11.20 3.51
CA ILE A 64 -5.36 -10.92 3.15
C ILE A 64 -4.57 -12.21 3.24
N TYR A 65 -3.85 -12.53 2.18
CA TYR A 65 -2.92 -13.66 2.15
C TYR A 65 -1.48 -13.14 2.17
N ALA A 66 -0.63 -13.84 2.90
CA ALA A 66 0.83 -13.68 2.86
C ALA A 66 1.40 -14.92 2.18
N LEU A 67 2.02 -14.79 1.02
CA LEU A 67 2.63 -15.88 0.27
C LEU A 67 4.15 -15.86 0.40
N ASP A 68 4.76 -17.01 0.62
CA ASP A 68 6.19 -17.19 0.49
C ASP A 68 6.56 -17.37 -0.99
N THR A 69 7.06 -16.30 -1.61
CA THR A 69 7.46 -16.35 -3.03
C THR A 69 8.74 -17.13 -3.26
N ARG A 70 9.55 -17.36 -2.22
CA ARG A 70 10.92 -17.90 -2.28
C ARG A 70 11.86 -17.09 -3.15
N ASP A 71 11.47 -15.86 -3.51
CA ASP A 71 12.24 -14.94 -4.30
C ASP A 71 13.00 -13.99 -3.36
N VAL A 72 14.12 -14.48 -2.82
CA VAL A 72 14.91 -13.84 -1.75
C VAL A 72 16.33 -13.49 -2.18
N GLU A 73 16.67 -13.66 -3.46
CA GLU A 73 17.98 -13.27 -3.99
C GLU A 73 18.08 -11.75 -4.03
N GLU A 74 19.01 -11.19 -3.25
CA GLU A 74 19.19 -9.75 -3.21
C GLU A 74 19.86 -9.22 -4.48
N LYS A 75 19.26 -8.19 -5.09
CA LYS A 75 19.81 -7.43 -6.22
C LYS A 75 19.81 -5.95 -5.92
N ASN A 76 20.86 -5.27 -6.35
CA ASN A 76 20.98 -3.82 -6.19
C ASN A 76 20.17 -3.04 -7.25
N SER A 77 19.96 -3.63 -8.42
CA SER A 77 19.25 -3.03 -9.56
C SER A 77 18.55 -4.09 -10.38
N ALA A 78 17.41 -3.73 -10.95
CA ALA A 78 16.66 -4.57 -11.88
C ALA A 78 17.16 -4.49 -13.31
N GLY A 79 17.95 -3.47 -13.65
CA GLY A 79 18.20 -3.07 -15.04
C GLY A 79 17.02 -2.30 -15.65
N ASP A 80 17.18 -1.90 -16.91
CA ASP A 80 16.12 -1.18 -17.61
C ASP A 80 15.02 -2.14 -18.08
N ILE A 81 13.78 -1.75 -17.85
CA ILE A 81 12.58 -2.45 -18.33
C ILE A 81 11.94 -1.60 -19.42
N SER A 82 11.71 -2.20 -20.61
CA SER A 82 10.98 -1.56 -21.70
C SER A 82 10.31 -2.64 -22.55
N ILE A 83 9.01 -2.84 -22.32
CA ILE A 83 8.19 -3.84 -23.01
C ILE A 83 6.99 -3.11 -23.61
N ASP A 84 6.95 -3.03 -24.92
CA ASP A 84 5.80 -2.54 -25.68
C ASP A 84 4.78 -3.70 -25.87
N GLY A 85 3.50 -3.41 -26.06
CA GLY A 85 2.43 -4.41 -26.16
C GLY A 85 2.35 -5.30 -24.91
N PHE A 86 2.46 -4.70 -23.73
CA PHE A 86 2.55 -5.47 -22.48
C PHE A 86 1.27 -6.26 -22.19
N ASP A 87 0.11 -5.72 -22.50
CA ASP A 87 -1.19 -6.42 -22.41
C ASP A 87 -1.27 -7.63 -23.36
N GLU A 88 -0.78 -7.50 -24.61
CA GLU A 88 -0.67 -8.63 -25.54
C GLU A 88 0.26 -9.71 -24.98
N LYS A 89 1.39 -9.29 -24.39
CA LYS A 89 2.36 -10.22 -23.81
C LYS A 89 1.78 -10.97 -22.60
N VAL A 90 1.02 -10.28 -21.73
CA VAL A 90 0.31 -10.89 -20.59
C VAL A 90 -0.75 -11.85 -21.11
N ALA A 91 -1.57 -11.45 -22.06
CA ALA A 91 -2.59 -12.28 -22.67
C ALA A 91 -2.01 -13.55 -23.32
N ALA A 92 -0.93 -13.42 -24.10
CA ALA A 92 -0.25 -14.53 -24.71
C ALA A 92 0.31 -15.53 -23.69
N ALA A 93 0.87 -15.03 -22.56
CA ALA A 93 1.36 -15.90 -21.47
C ALA A 93 0.25 -16.72 -20.81
N LEU A 94 -1.00 -16.25 -20.91
CA LEU A 94 -2.20 -16.91 -20.38
C LEU A 94 -3.00 -17.69 -21.44
N GLY A 95 -2.55 -17.70 -22.68
CA GLY A 95 -3.31 -18.31 -23.79
C GLY A 95 -4.64 -17.59 -24.06
N SER A 96 -4.69 -16.27 -23.86
CA SER A 96 -5.86 -15.41 -23.93
C SER A 96 -5.65 -14.26 -24.93
N THR A 97 -6.57 -13.30 -24.94
CA THR A 97 -6.46 -12.05 -25.69
C THR A 97 -6.53 -10.83 -24.75
N PRO A 98 -6.02 -9.65 -25.12
CA PRO A 98 -6.01 -8.47 -24.25
C PRO A 98 -7.40 -8.08 -23.70
N GLU A 99 -8.45 -8.27 -24.47
CA GLU A 99 -9.83 -7.95 -24.06
C GLU A 99 -10.36 -8.89 -22.98
N ASN A 100 -9.74 -10.07 -22.82
CA ASN A 100 -10.14 -11.11 -21.88
C ASN A 100 -9.29 -11.13 -20.61
N ILE A 101 -8.45 -10.15 -20.40
CA ILE A 101 -7.64 -10.01 -19.18
C ILE A 101 -7.80 -8.62 -18.58
N LYS A 102 -7.63 -8.54 -17.27
CA LYS A 102 -7.47 -7.29 -16.54
C LYS A 102 -6.23 -7.40 -15.68
N ILE A 103 -5.24 -6.54 -15.92
CA ILE A 103 -4.11 -6.34 -15.01
C ILE A 103 -4.64 -5.43 -13.90
N SER A 104 -4.72 -5.95 -12.66
CA SER A 104 -5.31 -5.22 -11.54
C SER A 104 -4.29 -4.41 -10.79
N ASP A 105 -3.10 -5.00 -10.53
CA ASP A 105 -2.05 -4.34 -9.76
C ASP A 105 -0.67 -4.88 -10.10
N MET A 106 0.36 -4.18 -9.61
CA MET A 106 1.77 -4.50 -9.80
C MET A 106 2.55 -4.19 -8.53
N ALA A 107 3.42 -5.13 -8.12
CA ALA A 107 4.31 -4.91 -6.97
C ALA A 107 5.73 -5.40 -7.29
N VAL A 108 6.73 -4.67 -6.82
CA VAL A 108 8.15 -5.01 -6.95
C VAL A 108 8.66 -5.66 -5.67
N ASN A 109 9.28 -6.82 -5.82
CA ASN A 109 9.99 -7.43 -4.69
C ASN A 109 11.22 -6.58 -4.31
N PRO A 110 11.28 -6.02 -3.09
CA PRO A 110 12.36 -5.12 -2.71
C PRO A 110 13.73 -5.80 -2.60
N LEU A 111 13.78 -7.14 -2.55
CA LEU A 111 15.03 -7.90 -2.54
C LEU A 111 15.52 -8.19 -3.96
N SER A 112 14.76 -8.95 -4.73
CA SER A 112 15.15 -9.44 -6.06
C SER A 112 14.95 -8.43 -7.18
N LYS A 113 14.18 -7.36 -6.94
CA LYS A 113 13.72 -6.38 -7.94
C LYS A 113 12.83 -7.01 -9.02
N THR A 114 12.34 -8.20 -8.77
CA THR A 114 11.36 -8.87 -9.65
C THR A 114 10.02 -8.19 -9.56
N VAL A 115 9.41 -7.92 -10.72
CA VAL A 115 8.07 -7.31 -10.80
C VAL A 115 7.02 -8.40 -10.86
N TYR A 116 6.01 -8.30 -10.00
CA TYR A 116 4.86 -9.21 -9.95
C TYR A 116 3.60 -8.48 -10.39
N PHE A 117 2.67 -9.22 -11.00
CA PHE A 117 1.43 -8.67 -11.56
C PHE A 117 0.25 -9.53 -11.14
N SER A 118 -0.78 -8.89 -10.63
CA SER A 118 -2.09 -9.52 -10.47
C SER A 118 -2.90 -9.37 -11.76
N VAL A 119 -3.43 -10.48 -12.25
CA VAL A 119 -4.23 -10.53 -13.49
C VAL A 119 -5.51 -11.31 -13.21
N THR A 120 -6.62 -10.81 -13.71
CA THR A 120 -7.90 -11.52 -13.71
C THR A 120 -8.30 -11.83 -15.14
N VAL A 121 -8.60 -13.10 -15.43
CA VAL A 121 -9.18 -13.51 -16.69
C VAL A 121 -10.69 -13.26 -16.67
N THR A 122 -11.33 -13.08 -17.83
CA THR A 122 -12.76 -12.75 -17.95
C THR A 122 -13.70 -13.72 -17.22
N ASP A 123 -13.30 -14.99 -17.06
CA ASP A 123 -14.06 -15.98 -16.27
C ASP A 123 -13.97 -15.75 -14.75
N GLY A 124 -13.19 -14.74 -14.33
CA GLY A 124 -12.98 -14.38 -12.94
C GLY A 124 -11.82 -15.12 -12.25
N THR A 125 -11.06 -15.94 -13.00
CA THR A 125 -9.89 -16.65 -12.48
C THR A 125 -8.75 -15.67 -12.15
N PRO A 126 -8.26 -15.65 -10.91
CA PRO A 126 -7.09 -14.85 -10.53
C PRO A 126 -5.80 -15.56 -10.96
N VAL A 127 -4.86 -14.80 -11.48
CA VAL A 127 -3.53 -15.26 -11.88
C VAL A 127 -2.47 -14.31 -11.32
N LEU A 128 -1.40 -14.88 -10.78
CA LEU A 128 -0.21 -14.15 -10.36
C LEU A 128 0.91 -14.43 -11.36
N LEU A 129 1.44 -13.40 -11.98
CA LEU A 129 2.59 -13.47 -12.89
C LEU A 129 3.80 -12.77 -12.29
N LYS A 130 5.00 -13.18 -12.70
CA LYS A 130 6.24 -12.43 -12.43
C LYS A 130 7.05 -12.24 -13.70
N LEU A 131 7.81 -11.16 -13.76
CA LEU A 131 8.72 -10.87 -14.86
C LEU A 131 10.09 -11.50 -14.58
N ASN A 132 10.55 -12.34 -15.49
CA ASN A 132 11.89 -12.94 -15.48
C ASN A 132 12.61 -12.58 -16.78
N GLY A 133 13.50 -11.58 -16.73
CA GLY A 133 14.04 -10.96 -17.93
C GLY A 133 12.92 -10.29 -18.73
N ASP A 134 12.65 -10.79 -19.92
CA ASP A 134 11.56 -10.34 -20.80
C ASP A 134 10.36 -11.32 -20.82
N LYS A 135 10.40 -12.39 -20.01
CA LYS A 135 9.37 -13.43 -19.98
C LYS A 135 8.47 -13.28 -18.76
N LEU A 136 7.18 -13.54 -18.98
CA LEU A 136 6.20 -13.66 -17.90
C LEU A 136 6.07 -15.12 -17.49
N GLU A 137 6.24 -15.38 -16.20
CA GLU A 137 6.12 -16.70 -15.59
C GLU A 137 4.93 -16.74 -14.63
N ASN A 138 4.16 -17.83 -14.69
CA ASN A 138 3.06 -18.05 -13.74
C ASN A 138 3.62 -18.40 -12.35
N VAL A 139 3.13 -17.73 -11.32
CA VAL A 139 3.38 -18.06 -9.91
C VAL A 139 2.21 -18.89 -9.41
N SER A 140 2.47 -20.13 -9.01
CA SER A 140 1.41 -21.02 -8.54
C SER A 140 0.69 -20.48 -7.31
N LEU A 141 -0.63 -20.43 -7.38
CA LEU A 141 -1.51 -20.10 -6.24
C LEU A 141 -2.09 -21.37 -5.57
N LYS A 142 -1.82 -22.56 -6.10
CA LYS A 142 -2.41 -23.83 -5.60
C LYS A 142 -1.48 -24.68 -4.76
N SER A 143 -0.18 -24.43 -4.83
CA SER A 143 0.84 -25.20 -4.11
C SER A 143 1.89 -24.23 -3.60
N VAL A 144 1.51 -23.44 -2.60
CA VAL A 144 2.32 -22.36 -2.04
C VAL A 144 2.33 -22.43 -0.53
N SER A 145 3.40 -21.95 0.09
CA SER A 145 3.46 -21.72 1.52
C SER A 145 2.84 -20.38 1.83
N TYR A 146 1.84 -20.34 2.69
CA TYR A 146 1.05 -19.13 2.95
C TYR A 146 0.51 -19.06 4.36
N SER A 147 0.16 -17.85 4.78
CA SER A 147 -0.67 -17.54 5.92
C SER A 147 -1.81 -16.62 5.47
N LYS A 148 -2.95 -16.64 6.16
CA LYS A 148 -4.10 -15.79 5.81
C LYS A 148 -4.78 -15.21 7.03
N ILE A 149 -5.42 -14.06 6.83
CA ILE A 149 -6.33 -13.46 7.82
C ILE A 149 -7.61 -12.98 7.13
N MET A 150 -8.76 -13.29 7.73
CA MET A 150 -10.04 -12.79 7.27
C MET A 150 -10.28 -11.39 7.82
N LEU A 151 -10.78 -10.47 6.99
CA LEU A 151 -11.12 -9.12 7.45
C LEU A 151 -12.38 -9.16 8.32
N GLN A 152 -12.35 -8.42 9.43
CA GLN A 152 -13.51 -8.23 10.29
C GLN A 152 -14.53 -7.30 9.62
N ASP A 153 -15.82 -7.61 9.77
CA ASP A 153 -16.94 -6.80 9.27
C ASP A 153 -16.77 -6.31 7.81
N PRO A 154 -16.40 -7.18 6.85
CA PRO A 154 -16.23 -6.73 5.48
C PRO A 154 -17.58 -6.30 4.90
N VAL A 155 -17.57 -5.39 3.92
CA VAL A 155 -18.78 -5.03 3.19
C VAL A 155 -19.45 -6.27 2.61
N ALA A 156 -20.77 -6.37 2.70
CA ALA A 156 -21.50 -7.56 2.31
C ALA A 156 -21.33 -7.88 0.81
N VAL A 157 -21.40 -9.17 0.47
CA VAL A 157 -21.15 -9.65 -0.91
C VAL A 157 -22.17 -9.05 -1.91
N ASP A 158 -23.40 -8.88 -1.48
CA ASP A 158 -24.53 -8.35 -2.27
C ASP A 158 -24.73 -6.85 -2.10
N ALA A 159 -23.91 -6.18 -1.29
CA ALA A 159 -24.00 -4.74 -1.07
C ALA A 159 -23.73 -3.97 -2.38
N LYS A 160 -24.57 -2.98 -2.63
CA LYS A 160 -24.48 -2.10 -3.78
C LYS A 160 -24.59 -0.64 -3.37
N ASP A 161 -24.00 0.23 -4.17
CA ASP A 161 -24.18 1.67 -4.03
C ASP A 161 -25.54 2.12 -4.60
N ARG A 162 -25.85 3.42 -4.47
CA ARG A 162 -27.07 4.04 -5.00
C ARG A 162 -27.22 3.96 -6.54
N ARG A 163 -26.17 3.54 -7.25
CA ARG A 163 -26.15 3.31 -8.72
C ARG A 163 -26.12 1.83 -9.07
N GLU A 164 -26.50 0.96 -8.13
CA GLU A 164 -26.51 -0.51 -8.27
C GLU A 164 -25.12 -1.14 -8.55
N ARG A 165 -24.03 -0.45 -8.28
CA ARG A 165 -22.67 -0.97 -8.48
C ARG A 165 -22.23 -1.79 -7.25
N PRO A 166 -21.60 -2.97 -7.45
CA PRO A 166 -21.13 -3.79 -6.34
C PRO A 166 -20.14 -3.04 -5.45
N LEU A 167 -20.37 -3.09 -4.13
CA LEU A 167 -19.45 -2.50 -3.15
C LEU A 167 -18.40 -3.50 -2.65
N ARG A 168 -18.63 -4.81 -2.79
CA ARG A 168 -17.71 -5.84 -2.34
C ARG A 168 -16.30 -5.72 -2.96
N ILE A 169 -16.19 -5.25 -4.18
CA ILE A 169 -14.92 -4.98 -4.85
C ILE A 169 -14.06 -3.94 -4.13
N TRP A 170 -14.64 -3.18 -3.20
CA TRP A 170 -13.97 -2.19 -2.37
C TRP A 170 -13.75 -2.67 -0.93
N ALA A 171 -13.94 -3.98 -0.63
CA ALA A 171 -13.62 -4.52 0.69
C ALA A 171 -12.12 -4.34 1.02
N ILE A 172 -11.30 -4.37 -0.03
CA ILE A 172 -9.89 -4.02 -0.04
C ILE A 172 -9.68 -3.10 -1.23
N SER A 173 -9.16 -1.91 -1.03
CA SER A 173 -8.97 -0.92 -2.09
C SER A 173 -7.52 -0.46 -2.28
N ASP A 174 -6.64 -0.76 -1.33
CA ASP A 174 -5.20 -0.62 -1.43
C ASP A 174 -4.52 -1.33 -0.26
N LEU A 175 -3.27 -1.77 -0.43
CA LEU A 175 -2.43 -2.48 0.54
C LEU A 175 -1.04 -1.89 0.61
N LYS A 176 -0.48 -1.79 1.84
CA LYS A 176 0.95 -1.53 2.03
C LYS A 176 1.49 -2.28 3.25
N TYR A 177 2.75 -2.67 3.20
CA TYR A 177 3.46 -3.16 4.37
C TYR A 177 4.27 -2.02 5.00
N HIS A 178 4.07 -1.79 6.30
CA HIS A 178 4.78 -0.75 7.04
C HIS A 178 5.03 -1.17 8.48
N ASN A 179 6.29 -1.11 8.93
CA ASN A 179 6.69 -1.32 10.33
C ASN A 179 6.07 -2.56 11.00
N GLY A 180 6.18 -3.73 10.37
CA GLY A 180 5.67 -4.99 10.94
C GLY A 180 4.16 -5.19 10.82
N LYS A 181 3.48 -4.40 9.98
CA LYS A 181 2.03 -4.45 9.80
C LYS A 181 1.66 -4.39 8.32
N VAL A 182 0.60 -5.10 7.97
CA VAL A 182 -0.10 -4.91 6.70
C VAL A 182 -1.17 -3.86 6.93
N LEU A 183 -1.07 -2.76 6.21
CA LEU A 183 -2.02 -1.66 6.19
C LEU A 183 -3.02 -1.89 5.06
N VAL A 184 -4.31 -1.83 5.37
CA VAL A 184 -5.39 -2.17 4.45
C VAL A 184 -6.42 -1.07 4.46
N SER A 185 -6.66 -0.45 3.32
CA SER A 185 -7.79 0.44 3.11
C SER A 185 -8.96 -0.30 2.44
N GLY A 186 -10.18 0.18 2.65
CA GLY A 186 -11.36 -0.38 1.99
C GLY A 186 -12.67 0.05 2.62
N LEU A 187 -13.70 -0.74 2.33
CA LEU A 187 -15.03 -0.54 2.89
C LEU A 187 -15.39 -1.65 3.88
N SER A 188 -16.25 -1.31 4.81
CA SER A 188 -16.83 -2.23 5.79
C SER A 188 -18.36 -2.21 5.79
N ASN A 189 -18.95 -3.15 6.54
CA ASN A 189 -20.38 -3.24 6.79
C ASN A 189 -20.83 -2.47 8.05
N LYS A 190 -20.03 -1.48 8.48
CA LYS A 190 -20.40 -0.62 9.63
C LYS A 190 -21.15 0.63 9.17
N GLU A 191 -21.69 1.37 10.14
CA GLU A 191 -22.38 2.65 9.91
C GLU A 191 -21.53 3.61 9.07
N PHE A 192 -20.24 3.70 9.37
CA PHE A 192 -19.27 4.46 8.59
C PHE A 192 -18.43 3.48 7.74
N GLY A 193 -18.76 3.38 6.46
CA GLY A 193 -18.21 2.35 5.59
C GLY A 193 -16.74 2.50 5.25
N SER A 194 -16.23 3.74 5.12
CA SER A 194 -14.81 3.99 4.84
C SER A 194 -13.94 3.53 6.00
N THR A 195 -12.97 2.65 5.74
CA THR A 195 -12.19 2.01 6.79
C THR A 195 -10.72 1.89 6.49
N PHE A 196 -9.95 1.81 7.57
CA PHE A 196 -8.55 1.48 7.54
C PHE A 196 -8.23 0.43 8.60
N ARG A 197 -7.46 -0.58 8.22
CA ARG A 197 -7.01 -1.65 9.12
C ARG A 197 -5.50 -1.68 9.20
N SER A 198 -4.99 -1.97 10.38
CA SER A 198 -3.58 -2.18 10.65
C SER A 198 -3.43 -3.57 11.28
N ILE A 199 -2.90 -4.51 10.50
CA ILE A 199 -2.87 -5.94 10.81
C ILE A 199 -1.41 -6.34 11.10
N PRO A 200 -1.09 -6.74 12.35
CA PRO A 200 0.26 -7.22 12.67
C PRO A 200 0.67 -8.42 11.80
N PHE A 201 1.92 -8.45 11.39
CA PHE A 201 2.50 -9.59 10.71
C PHE A 201 3.74 -10.10 11.47
N PRO A 202 3.88 -11.42 11.73
CA PRO A 202 3.04 -12.55 11.29
C PRO A 202 1.59 -12.46 11.75
N PHE A 203 0.66 -12.96 10.91
CA PHE A 203 -0.76 -12.86 11.18
C PHE A 203 -1.14 -13.59 12.46
N THR A 204 -1.94 -12.91 13.25
CA THR A 204 -2.71 -13.43 14.38
C THR A 204 -4.17 -13.05 14.14
N ASP A 205 -5.05 -13.26 15.11
CA ASP A 205 -6.44 -12.80 15.00
C ASP A 205 -6.61 -11.29 15.27
N ALA A 206 -5.50 -10.59 15.59
CA ALA A 206 -5.53 -9.18 15.93
C ALA A 206 -5.63 -8.30 14.69
N GLN A 207 -6.58 -7.38 14.68
CA GLN A 207 -6.73 -6.32 13.68
C GLN A 207 -7.10 -5.03 14.40
N ASN A 208 -6.33 -3.96 14.17
CA ASN A 208 -6.83 -2.61 14.48
C ASN A 208 -7.69 -2.15 13.31
N TYR A 209 -8.87 -1.65 13.62
CA TYR A 209 -9.90 -1.30 12.66
C TYR A 209 -10.57 0.02 13.02
N ALA A 210 -10.36 1.04 12.21
CA ALA A 210 -10.95 2.37 12.38
C ALA A 210 -11.83 2.74 11.20
N SER A 211 -12.94 3.44 11.45
CA SER A 211 -13.69 4.13 10.41
C SER A 211 -13.12 5.53 10.16
N LEU A 212 -13.29 6.01 8.93
CA LEU A 212 -12.70 7.27 8.47
C LEU A 212 -13.77 8.27 8.06
N GLU A 213 -13.55 9.54 8.41
CA GLU A 213 -14.33 10.68 7.95
C GLU A 213 -13.39 11.70 7.31
N ILE A 214 -13.79 12.23 6.15
CA ILE A 214 -13.05 13.28 5.45
C ILE A 214 -13.95 14.49 5.16
N TRP A 215 -13.37 15.69 5.14
CA TRP A 215 -13.99 16.82 4.46
C TRP A 215 -13.63 16.76 2.99
N HIS A 216 -14.62 16.61 2.13
CA HIS A 216 -14.47 16.58 0.69
C HIS A 216 -14.84 17.93 0.11
N ALA A 217 -13.85 18.80 -0.10
CA ALA A 217 -14.08 20.19 -0.42
C ALA A 217 -14.76 20.38 -1.80
N ALA A 218 -14.47 19.55 -2.78
CA ALA A 218 -15.14 19.59 -4.08
C ALA A 218 -16.64 19.21 -4.01
N HIS A 219 -17.07 18.50 -2.95
CA HIS A 219 -18.47 18.16 -2.69
C HIS A 219 -19.08 19.03 -1.59
N GLY A 220 -18.29 19.83 -0.87
CA GLY A 220 -18.73 20.70 0.21
C GLY A 220 -19.39 19.95 1.38
N GLN A 221 -18.92 18.73 1.69
CA GLN A 221 -19.54 17.89 2.73
C GLN A 221 -18.53 16.93 3.37
N PHE A 222 -18.88 16.43 4.56
CA PHE A 222 -18.19 15.30 5.15
C PHE A 222 -18.62 14.00 4.50
N GLU A 223 -17.66 13.08 4.29
CA GLU A 223 -17.89 11.76 3.72
C GLU A 223 -17.29 10.66 4.60
N THR A 224 -18.07 9.60 4.79
CA THR A 224 -17.73 8.43 5.63
C THR A 224 -17.88 7.10 4.91
N HIS A 225 -18.19 7.12 3.60
CA HIS A 225 -18.48 5.91 2.81
C HIS A 225 -17.63 5.79 1.55
N SER A 226 -16.77 6.76 1.29
CA SER A 226 -15.86 6.74 0.14
C SER A 226 -14.65 5.86 0.45
N PRO A 227 -14.31 4.85 -0.39
CA PRO A 227 -13.07 4.11 -0.20
C PRO A 227 -11.87 4.99 -0.52
N ILE A 228 -10.79 4.83 0.22
CA ILE A 228 -9.46 5.31 -0.20
C ILE A 228 -9.15 4.65 -1.55
N LYS A 229 -8.60 5.40 -2.48
CA LYS A 229 -8.24 4.90 -3.81
C LYS A 229 -6.77 4.55 -3.94
N ALA A 230 -5.93 5.30 -3.26
CA ALA A 230 -4.50 5.05 -3.13
C ALA A 230 -4.00 5.72 -1.86
N PHE A 231 -3.02 5.13 -1.20
CA PHE A 231 -2.40 5.75 -0.03
C PHE A 231 -0.89 5.46 0.06
N ASP A 232 -0.20 6.27 0.83
CA ASP A 232 1.14 5.98 1.31
C ASP A 232 1.29 6.41 2.77
N VAL A 233 2.39 6.05 3.41
CA VAL A 233 2.73 6.50 4.76
C VAL A 233 3.75 7.62 4.68
N ILE A 234 3.46 8.73 5.36
CA ILE A 234 4.40 9.85 5.49
C ILE A 234 4.75 10.07 6.96
N ASN A 235 6.05 10.22 7.25
CA ASN A 235 6.49 10.59 8.59
C ASN A 235 6.64 12.11 8.70
N LEU A 236 5.84 12.74 9.53
CA LEU A 236 5.89 14.18 9.82
C LEU A 236 6.26 14.38 11.28
N GLU A 237 7.38 15.05 11.55
CA GLU A 237 7.82 15.37 12.93
C GLU A 237 7.88 14.13 13.85
N ASN A 238 8.42 13.01 13.35
CA ASN A 238 8.50 11.70 14.03
C ASN A 238 7.14 11.03 14.34
N LYS A 239 6.09 11.42 13.65
CA LYS A 239 4.78 10.78 13.72
C LYS A 239 4.40 10.28 12.34
N ASP A 240 3.98 9.00 12.24
CA ASP A 240 3.53 8.41 10.99
C ASP A 240 2.07 8.79 10.71
N TYR A 241 1.81 9.18 9.48
CA TYR A 241 0.48 9.50 8.98
C TYR A 241 0.13 8.62 7.79
N LEU A 242 -1.09 8.13 7.76
CA LEU A 242 -1.74 7.66 6.55
C LEU A 242 -2.01 8.90 5.67
N MET A 243 -1.41 8.95 4.50
CA MET A 243 -1.69 9.95 3.46
C MET A 243 -2.59 9.29 2.42
N ALA A 244 -3.88 9.57 2.49
CA ALA A 244 -4.93 8.93 1.71
C ALA A 244 -5.46 9.84 0.62
N SER A 245 -5.66 9.30 -0.59
CA SER A 245 -6.33 10.01 -1.67
C SER A 245 -7.59 9.25 -2.12
N TYR A 246 -8.63 10.01 -2.45
CA TYR A 246 -9.97 9.52 -2.77
C TYR A 246 -10.40 9.94 -4.19
N THR A 247 -11.52 9.43 -4.68
CA THR A 247 -12.12 9.91 -5.94
C THR A 247 -12.39 11.42 -5.86
N CYS A 248 -12.20 12.13 -6.94
CA CYS A 248 -12.12 13.59 -7.04
C CYS A 248 -10.92 14.21 -6.32
N THR A 249 -9.99 13.36 -5.88
CA THR A 249 -8.65 13.69 -5.41
C THR A 249 -8.50 14.60 -4.19
N PRO A 250 -9.34 14.51 -3.13
CA PRO A 250 -8.91 15.03 -1.85
C PRO A 250 -7.71 14.23 -1.33
N LEU A 251 -6.71 14.93 -0.83
CA LEU A 251 -5.57 14.35 -0.11
C LEU A 251 -5.73 14.61 1.37
N VAL A 252 -5.75 13.55 2.15
CA VAL A 252 -6.12 13.61 3.57
C VAL A 252 -5.09 12.90 4.44
N LEU A 253 -4.73 13.50 5.56
CA LEU A 253 -3.80 12.94 6.53
C LEU A 253 -4.54 12.46 7.77
N PHE A 254 -4.24 11.21 8.19
CA PHE A 254 -4.70 10.64 9.45
C PHE A 254 -3.49 10.17 10.26
N PRO A 255 -3.33 10.57 11.53
CA PRO A 255 -2.29 10.02 12.37
C PRO A 255 -2.47 8.51 12.55
N LEU A 256 -1.48 7.69 12.19
CA LEU A 256 -1.59 6.22 12.27
C LEU A 256 -1.81 5.71 13.71
N ASP A 257 -1.27 6.41 14.70
CA ASP A 257 -1.44 6.05 16.11
C ASP A 257 -2.85 6.33 16.66
N GLU A 258 -3.68 7.08 15.93
CA GLU A 258 -5.08 7.33 16.24
C GLU A 258 -6.04 6.34 15.56
N LEU A 259 -5.58 5.61 14.54
CA LEU A 259 -6.35 4.60 13.82
C LEU A 259 -6.36 3.27 14.60
N LYS A 260 -7.07 3.28 15.74
CA LYS A 260 -7.19 2.16 16.67
C LYS A 260 -8.52 1.43 16.49
N ASP A 261 -8.57 0.23 17.04
CA ASP A 261 -9.79 -0.57 17.02
C ASP A 261 -10.99 0.19 17.63
N GLY A 262 -12.09 0.21 16.85
CA GLY A 262 -13.32 0.91 17.21
C GLY A 262 -13.28 2.43 17.10
N ALA A 263 -12.16 3.05 16.69
CA ALA A 263 -12.09 4.50 16.50
C ALA A 263 -12.89 4.95 15.27
N HIS A 264 -13.49 6.13 15.37
CA HIS A 264 -13.96 6.93 14.24
C HIS A 264 -13.04 8.14 14.10
N SER A 265 -12.24 8.15 13.03
CA SER A 265 -11.17 9.13 12.87
C SER A 265 -11.51 10.13 11.78
N LYS A 266 -11.41 11.42 12.12
CA LYS A 266 -11.57 12.53 11.19
C LYS A 266 -10.20 12.94 10.66
N GLY A 267 -10.04 12.86 9.33
CA GLY A 267 -8.80 13.24 8.68
C GLY A 267 -8.69 14.75 8.44
N ARG A 268 -7.46 15.24 8.37
CA ARG A 268 -7.15 16.59 7.96
C ARG A 268 -6.99 16.66 6.45
N THR A 269 -7.89 17.33 5.75
CA THR A 269 -7.82 17.52 4.29
C THR A 269 -6.76 18.58 3.96
N VAL A 270 -5.68 18.14 3.32
CA VAL A 270 -4.53 18.99 3.02
C VAL A 270 -4.49 19.46 1.57
N ALA A 271 -5.20 18.79 0.68
CA ALA A 271 -5.37 19.24 -0.70
C ALA A 271 -6.68 18.75 -1.32
N GLU A 272 -7.21 19.54 -2.25
CA GLU A 272 -8.08 19.14 -3.35
C GLU A 272 -7.25 19.24 -4.64
N LEU A 273 -7.01 18.13 -5.30
CA LEU A 273 -6.15 18.10 -6.49
C LEU A 273 -6.94 18.19 -7.80
N GLY A 274 -8.22 18.58 -7.69
CA GLY A 274 -9.16 18.85 -8.76
C GLY A 274 -10.13 17.71 -9.05
N ALA A 275 -11.43 18.05 -9.07
CA ALA A 275 -12.51 17.11 -9.33
C ALA A 275 -12.44 16.43 -10.72
N GLY A 276 -13.27 15.39 -10.95
CA GLY A 276 -13.34 14.67 -12.21
C GLY A 276 -12.15 13.74 -12.46
N ASN A 277 -11.42 13.36 -11.42
CA ASN A 277 -10.22 12.51 -11.47
C ASN A 277 -10.29 11.46 -10.35
N SER A 278 -9.63 10.32 -10.54
CA SER A 278 -9.41 9.32 -9.49
C SER A 278 -7.94 8.99 -9.41
N PRO A 279 -7.36 8.95 -8.21
CA PRO A 279 -6.07 8.33 -8.03
C PRO A 279 -6.17 6.85 -8.40
N LEU A 280 -5.12 6.32 -9.00
CA LEU A 280 -5.03 4.91 -9.38
C LEU A 280 -3.99 4.19 -8.52
N ASP A 281 -2.88 4.89 -8.21
CA ASP A 281 -1.79 4.36 -7.43
C ASP A 281 -0.96 5.47 -6.80
N MET A 282 -0.26 5.18 -5.70
CA MET A 282 0.60 6.13 -5.00
C MET A 282 1.85 5.44 -4.44
N ILE A 283 3.01 5.99 -4.77
CA ILE A 283 4.31 5.52 -4.26
C ILE A 283 5.17 6.67 -3.77
N SER A 284 6.13 6.36 -2.90
CA SER A 284 7.17 7.30 -2.50
C SER A 284 8.55 6.91 -3.03
N TYR A 285 9.40 7.90 -3.27
CA TYR A 285 10.80 7.70 -3.61
C TYR A 285 11.65 8.80 -3.01
N GLU A 286 12.95 8.51 -2.89
CA GLU A 286 13.94 9.49 -2.45
C GLU A 286 14.82 9.94 -3.61
N LYS A 287 15.16 11.21 -3.62
CA LYS A 287 16.12 11.81 -4.55
C LYS A 287 16.90 12.89 -3.85
N GLU A 288 18.23 12.75 -3.86
CA GLU A 288 19.15 13.72 -3.22
C GLU A 288 18.80 14.02 -1.76
N GLY A 289 18.41 12.97 -1.01
CA GLY A 289 18.02 13.08 0.40
C GLY A 289 16.67 13.74 0.65
N LYS A 290 15.85 13.92 -0.39
CA LYS A 290 14.49 14.47 -0.31
C LYS A 290 13.49 13.42 -0.72
N GLN A 291 12.40 13.33 0.04
CA GLN A 291 11.28 12.43 -0.26
C GLN A 291 10.26 13.12 -1.17
N TYR A 292 9.76 12.35 -2.12
CA TYR A 292 8.72 12.72 -3.07
C TYR A 292 7.66 11.61 -3.11
N PHE A 293 6.44 12.00 -3.44
CA PHE A 293 5.34 11.08 -3.70
C PHE A 293 4.90 11.24 -5.14
N LEU A 294 4.66 10.12 -5.81
CA LEU A 294 4.05 10.07 -7.13
C LEU A 294 2.63 9.52 -6.98
N MET A 295 1.69 10.13 -7.65
CA MET A 295 0.31 9.67 -7.72
C MET A 295 -0.12 9.56 -9.17
N SER A 296 -0.45 8.37 -9.64
CA SER A 296 -1.06 8.16 -10.96
C SER A 296 -2.55 8.44 -10.91
N ASN A 297 -3.11 8.80 -12.05
CA ASN A 297 -4.45 9.38 -12.13
C ASN A 297 -5.21 8.90 -13.37
N SER A 298 -6.53 8.77 -13.24
CA SER A 298 -7.40 8.34 -14.34
C SER A 298 -7.49 9.36 -15.49
N ASN A 299 -7.49 10.66 -15.19
CA ASN A 299 -7.74 11.73 -16.16
C ASN A 299 -6.68 12.83 -16.16
N ARG A 300 -5.56 12.61 -15.50
CA ARG A 300 -4.46 13.60 -15.39
C ARG A 300 -3.12 12.90 -15.49
N PRO A 301 -2.05 13.62 -15.82
CA PRO A 301 -0.68 13.10 -15.73
C PRO A 301 -0.35 12.67 -14.29
N VAL A 302 0.74 11.91 -14.15
CA VAL A 302 1.29 11.60 -12.83
C VAL A 302 1.61 12.90 -12.10
N MET A 303 1.10 13.02 -10.88
CA MET A 303 1.38 14.14 -9.99
C MET A 303 2.58 13.79 -9.12
N ARG A 304 3.52 14.72 -9.00
CA ARG A 304 4.60 14.64 -8.03
C ARG A 304 4.36 15.64 -6.90
N ILE A 305 4.29 15.12 -5.67
CA ILE A 305 4.11 15.93 -4.45
C ILE A 305 5.42 15.88 -3.66
N LYS A 306 5.93 17.02 -3.23
CA LYS A 306 7.15 17.10 -2.43
C LYS A 306 6.82 16.94 -0.96
N TYR A 307 7.64 16.19 -0.23
CA TYR A 307 7.52 16.05 1.22
C TYR A 307 7.40 17.44 1.91
N GLU A 308 8.27 18.37 1.55
CA GLU A 308 8.31 19.69 2.18
C GLU A 308 6.99 20.48 1.98
N THR A 309 6.29 20.28 0.85
CA THR A 309 5.01 20.98 0.64
C THR A 309 3.93 20.45 1.57
N ILE A 310 3.93 19.15 1.85
CA ILE A 310 3.01 18.52 2.81
C ILE A 310 3.38 18.91 4.24
N ALA A 311 4.67 18.82 4.59
CA ALA A 311 5.17 19.09 5.92
C ALA A 311 4.95 20.56 6.35
N ASN A 312 5.01 21.49 5.39
CA ASN A 312 4.81 22.93 5.64
C ASN A 312 3.34 23.36 5.59
N PHE A 313 2.45 22.53 5.05
CA PHE A 313 1.03 22.84 5.01
C PHE A 313 0.39 22.47 6.36
N LYS A 314 0.17 23.48 7.21
CA LYS A 314 -0.36 23.29 8.57
C LYS A 314 -1.88 23.47 8.65
N ASP A 315 -2.48 24.04 7.60
CA ASP A 315 -3.92 24.30 7.55
C ASP A 315 -4.73 23.03 7.30
N ASP A 316 -6.02 23.13 7.51
CA ASP A 316 -7.04 22.15 7.13
C ASP A 316 -8.00 22.81 6.14
N ILE A 317 -8.28 22.16 5.03
CA ILE A 317 -9.28 22.66 4.08
C ILE A 317 -10.65 22.34 4.64
N THR A 318 -11.38 23.36 5.08
CA THR A 318 -12.72 23.23 5.70
C THR A 318 -13.80 23.94 4.90
N GLU A 319 -13.43 24.62 3.82
CA GLU A 319 -14.35 25.34 2.93
C GLU A 319 -14.51 24.58 1.62
N SER A 320 -15.66 24.73 1.00
CA SER A 320 -15.93 24.17 -0.33
C SER A 320 -15.02 24.78 -1.40
N VAL A 321 -14.73 24.00 -2.43
CA VAL A 321 -14.10 24.45 -3.68
C VAL A 321 -15.20 24.51 -4.74
N ASP A 322 -15.69 25.70 -5.02
CA ASP A 322 -16.86 25.91 -5.90
C ASP A 322 -16.55 25.73 -7.38
N GLU A 323 -15.28 25.90 -7.76
CA GLU A 323 -14.83 25.76 -9.16
C GLU A 323 -14.37 24.33 -9.42
N ALA A 324 -15.05 23.63 -10.31
CA ALA A 324 -14.64 22.32 -10.77
C ALA A 324 -13.22 22.34 -11.36
N TYR A 325 -12.44 21.29 -11.09
CA TYR A 325 -11.07 21.09 -11.60
C TYR A 325 -9.99 22.02 -11.01
N VAL A 326 -10.33 22.95 -10.15
CA VAL A 326 -9.35 23.81 -9.46
C VAL A 326 -8.71 23.05 -8.30
N ALA A 327 -7.37 23.11 -8.22
CA ALA A 327 -6.62 22.56 -7.10
C ALA A 327 -6.48 23.59 -5.97
N LYS A 328 -6.57 23.13 -4.71
CA LYS A 328 -6.39 23.93 -3.49
C LYS A 328 -5.50 23.16 -2.50
N GLY A 329 -4.74 23.85 -1.69
CA GLY A 329 -3.92 23.26 -0.64
C GLY A 329 -2.50 22.91 -1.09
N VAL A 330 -2.03 21.69 -0.75
CA VAL A 330 -0.66 21.25 -1.06
C VAL A 330 -0.39 21.30 -2.56
N ALA A 331 0.70 21.98 -2.94
CA ALA A 331 1.12 22.10 -4.33
C ALA A 331 1.76 20.81 -4.85
N TYR A 332 1.59 20.54 -6.14
CA TYR A 332 2.16 19.43 -6.86
C TYR A 332 2.66 19.85 -8.25
N ASP A 333 3.52 19.04 -8.82
CA ASP A 333 4.01 19.17 -10.21
C ASP A 333 3.37 18.09 -11.08
N ASN A 334 2.88 18.43 -12.28
CA ASN A 334 2.49 17.44 -13.27
C ASN A 334 3.72 16.95 -14.05
N LEU A 335 3.98 15.65 -14.03
CA LEU A 335 5.03 15.03 -14.82
C LEU A 335 4.52 14.70 -16.23
N PRO A 336 5.39 14.72 -17.27
CA PRO A 336 4.96 14.60 -18.67
C PRO A 336 4.70 13.14 -19.09
N PHE A 337 4.02 12.35 -18.26
CA PHE A 337 3.58 10.99 -18.60
C PHE A 337 2.16 10.73 -18.05
N PRO A 338 1.16 10.93 -18.93
CA PRO A 338 -0.24 10.64 -18.61
C PRO A 338 -0.55 9.15 -18.73
N TYR A 339 -1.74 8.76 -18.24
CA TYR A 339 -2.31 7.42 -18.38
C TYR A 339 -1.47 6.29 -17.76
N VAL A 340 -0.69 6.60 -16.74
CA VAL A 340 -0.06 5.58 -15.90
C VAL A 340 -1.15 4.91 -15.06
N LEU A 341 -1.24 3.58 -15.17
CA LEU A 341 -2.27 2.78 -14.53
C LEU A 341 -1.80 2.24 -13.18
N GLN A 342 -0.57 1.72 -13.14
CA GLN A 342 0.08 1.16 -11.97
C GLN A 342 1.55 1.58 -11.95
N MET A 343 2.14 1.73 -10.79
CA MET A 343 3.57 2.04 -10.64
C MET A 343 4.10 1.53 -9.31
N ASP A 344 5.41 1.20 -9.27
CA ASP A 344 6.09 0.87 -8.02
C ASP A 344 7.55 1.32 -8.06
N LYS A 345 8.18 1.38 -6.89
CA LYS A 345 9.61 1.64 -6.74
C LYS A 345 10.37 0.40 -7.20
N LEU A 346 11.10 0.51 -8.32
CA LEU A 346 11.85 -0.60 -8.87
C LEU A 346 13.16 -0.85 -8.09
N ASP A 347 13.90 0.22 -7.85
CA ASP A 347 15.11 0.26 -7.02
C ASP A 347 15.35 1.69 -6.50
N GLU A 348 16.49 1.97 -5.90
CA GLU A 348 16.79 3.28 -5.30
C GLU A 348 16.80 4.44 -6.30
N GLY A 349 17.02 4.16 -7.58
CA GLY A 349 17.12 5.18 -8.63
C GLY A 349 16.03 5.13 -9.68
N ASN A 350 15.14 4.14 -9.63
CA ASN A 350 14.19 3.89 -10.70
C ASN A 350 12.80 3.54 -10.17
N VAL A 351 11.78 3.93 -10.92
CA VAL A 351 10.40 3.44 -10.80
C VAL A 351 10.05 2.59 -12.01
N VAL A 352 9.12 1.67 -11.85
CA VAL A 352 8.51 0.91 -12.94
C VAL A 352 7.02 1.25 -12.99
N TYR A 353 6.45 1.27 -14.19
CA TYR A 353 5.03 1.61 -14.37
C TYR A 353 4.42 0.93 -15.59
N ILE A 354 3.12 0.69 -15.51
CA ILE A 354 2.27 0.31 -16.63
C ILE A 354 1.58 1.57 -17.13
N GLN A 355 1.74 1.88 -18.41
CA GLN A 355 1.15 3.06 -19.06
C GLN A 355 0.33 2.64 -20.27
N ARG A 356 -0.84 3.24 -20.45
CA ARG A 356 -1.62 3.12 -21.67
C ARG A 356 -1.12 4.13 -22.70
N THR A 357 -0.85 3.67 -23.90
CA THR A 357 -0.45 4.53 -25.03
C THR A 357 -1.65 5.26 -25.64
N ALA A 358 -1.40 6.21 -26.53
CA ALA A 358 -2.46 6.91 -27.26
C ALA A 358 -3.27 5.97 -28.19
N ASP A 359 -2.66 4.88 -28.65
CA ASP A 359 -3.29 3.87 -29.51
C ASP A 359 -4.12 2.85 -28.69
N GLY A 360 -4.00 2.91 -27.35
CA GLY A 360 -4.77 2.07 -26.44
C GLY A 360 -3.99 0.89 -25.83
N ASP A 361 -2.85 0.54 -26.42
CA ASP A 361 -1.98 -0.55 -25.96
C ASP A 361 -1.33 -0.22 -24.62
N MET A 362 -0.90 -1.24 -23.89
CA MET A 362 -0.16 -1.04 -22.65
C MET A 362 1.34 -1.23 -22.87
N VAL A 363 2.13 -0.46 -22.15
CA VAL A 363 3.59 -0.62 -22.08
C VAL A 363 4.01 -0.78 -20.62
N LEU A 364 5.02 -1.62 -20.37
CA LEU A 364 5.71 -1.71 -19.08
C LEU A 364 7.09 -1.08 -19.23
N LYS A 365 7.37 -0.01 -18.48
CA LYS A 365 8.64 0.73 -18.58
C LYS A 365 9.19 1.07 -17.21
N SER A 366 10.52 1.05 -17.11
CA SER A 366 11.23 1.68 -15.99
C SER A 366 11.66 3.10 -16.36
N ARG A 367 11.83 3.94 -15.35
CA ARG A 367 12.29 5.31 -15.52
C ARG A 367 13.12 5.75 -14.32
N THR A 368 14.24 6.41 -14.61
CA THR A 368 15.08 6.98 -13.56
C THR A 368 14.40 8.16 -12.87
N THR A 369 14.45 8.15 -11.53
CA THR A 369 13.96 9.25 -10.68
C THR A 369 14.76 10.54 -10.85
N LYS A 370 15.95 10.47 -11.49
CA LYS A 370 16.79 11.64 -11.77
C LYS A 370 16.04 12.75 -12.52
N TRP A 371 15.11 12.38 -13.36
CA TRP A 371 14.33 13.31 -14.20
C TRP A 371 12.86 13.46 -13.77
N MET A 372 12.55 13.02 -12.54
CA MET A 372 11.23 13.15 -11.93
C MET A 372 11.18 14.25 -10.89
#